data_a0c1c0c65ffd7baacba1f604d5e2fb06
#
_entry.id   a0c1c0c65ffd7baacba1f604d5e2fb06
#
_cell.length_a   1.000
_cell.length_b   1.000
_cell.length_c   1.000
_cell.angle_alpha   90.00
_cell.angle_beta   90.00
_cell.angle_gamma   90.00
#
_symmetry.space_group_name_H-M   'P 1'
#
loop_
_entity.id
_entity.type
_entity.pdbx_description
1 polymer ?
#
loop_
_entity_poly.entity_id
_entity_poly.type
_entity_poly.pdbx_seq_one_letter_code
_entity_poly.pdbx_strand_id
1 'polypeptide(L)'
;MKTTNNRRKARSGRKTQVALIYYCLLPLAFSLFLSGCGSKGPLRTPEGALPEPIKDLKANAGKQGIDLIWTKPSKYIDGKELNDLAGFVIFRKDISKTCPECPVPYRQRAIVNVEDQQKFQKRKQYGFVDQELQPQTIYRYRVFSKVMDDTLSDPSNEAEAAWMP
;
A
#
# COMPACT_ATOMS: atom_id res chain seq x y z
N MET A 1 -25.05 88.22 -19.61
CA MET A 1 -24.65 87.96 -18.22
C MET A 1 -25.22 86.62 -17.77
N LYS A 2 -24.39 85.72 -17.26
CA LYS A 2 -24.59 84.31 -16.78
C LYS A 2 -24.37 83.23 -17.80
N THR A 3 -23.07 82.90 -17.98
CA THR A 3 -22.63 81.60 -18.44
C THR A 3 -21.52 81.16 -17.51
N THR A 4 -21.83 80.42 -16.44
CA THR A 4 -20.85 79.66 -15.68
C THR A 4 -21.66 78.74 -14.75
N ASN A 5 -21.89 77.50 -15.14
CA ASN A 5 -22.07 76.42 -14.16
C ASN A 5 -22.33 74.99 -14.75
N ASN A 6 -21.55 74.51 -15.69
CA ASN A 6 -21.86 73.17 -16.21
C ASN A 6 -20.61 72.26 -16.34
N ARG A 7 -19.47 72.63 -15.75
CA ARG A 7 -18.27 71.79 -15.86
C ARG A 7 -17.92 70.96 -14.58
N ARG A 8 -18.64 71.11 -13.46
CA ARG A 8 -18.36 70.39 -12.22
C ARG A 8 -19.12 69.10 -12.03
N LYS A 9 -20.21 68.85 -12.78
CA LYS A 9 -21.04 67.65 -12.62
C LYS A 9 -20.52 66.39 -13.33
N ALA A 10 -19.69 66.56 -14.37
CA ALA A 10 -19.15 65.42 -15.15
C ALA A 10 -17.95 64.71 -14.54
N ARG A 11 -17.27 65.32 -13.55
CA ARG A 11 -16.11 64.69 -12.89
C ARG A 11 -16.44 63.78 -11.69
N SER A 12 -17.61 63.93 -11.10
CA SER A 12 -18.05 63.14 -9.93
C SER A 12 -18.51 61.74 -10.32
N GLY A 13 -19.17 61.58 -11.47
CA GLY A 13 -19.70 60.27 -11.89
C GLY A 13 -18.63 59.25 -12.34
N ARG A 14 -17.49 59.73 -12.81
CA ARG A 14 -16.43 58.83 -13.30
C ARG A 14 -15.62 58.19 -12.18
N LYS A 15 -15.47 58.87 -11.04
CA LYS A 15 -14.77 58.33 -9.87
C LYS A 15 -15.59 57.25 -9.13
N THR A 16 -16.92 57.43 -9.09
CA THR A 16 -17.84 56.45 -8.50
C THR A 16 -17.98 55.18 -9.35
N GLN A 17 -17.98 55.29 -10.67
CA GLN A 17 -18.02 54.12 -11.56
C GLN A 17 -16.73 53.29 -11.48
N VAL A 18 -15.58 53.94 -11.44
CA VAL A 18 -14.29 53.22 -11.30
C VAL A 18 -14.17 52.52 -9.94
N ALA A 19 -14.63 53.15 -8.85
CA ALA A 19 -14.68 52.55 -7.53
C ALA A 19 -15.60 51.31 -7.46
N LEU A 20 -16.76 51.35 -8.11
CA LEU A 20 -17.70 50.23 -8.19
C LEU A 20 -17.10 49.03 -8.96
N ILE A 21 -16.38 49.26 -10.04
CA ILE A 21 -15.69 48.23 -10.83
C ILE A 21 -14.60 47.54 -9.98
N TYR A 22 -13.82 48.30 -9.22
CA TYR A 22 -12.82 47.73 -8.31
C TYR A 22 -13.45 46.90 -7.19
N TYR A 23 -14.59 47.34 -6.64
CA TYR A 23 -15.29 46.62 -5.57
C TYR A 23 -15.92 45.30 -6.04
N CYS A 24 -16.33 45.22 -7.31
CA CYS A 24 -16.86 43.98 -7.90
C CYS A 24 -15.77 43.01 -8.40
N LEU A 25 -14.61 43.51 -8.85
CA LEU A 25 -13.52 42.67 -9.37
C LEU A 25 -12.64 42.09 -8.27
N LEU A 26 -12.53 42.74 -7.11
CA LEU A 26 -11.70 42.31 -6.01
C LEU A 26 -12.13 40.95 -5.40
N PRO A 27 -13.45 40.71 -5.12
CA PRO A 27 -13.92 39.41 -4.63
C PRO A 27 -13.80 38.29 -5.68
N LEU A 28 -13.92 38.64 -6.99
CA LEU A 28 -13.79 37.67 -8.06
C LEU A 28 -12.36 37.18 -8.23
N ALA A 29 -11.37 38.06 -8.07
CA ALA A 29 -9.96 37.70 -8.08
C ALA A 29 -9.56 36.86 -6.85
N PHE A 30 -10.17 37.14 -5.69
CA PHE A 30 -9.89 36.41 -4.46
C PHE A 30 -10.44 34.98 -4.47
N SER A 31 -11.55 34.73 -5.16
CA SER A 31 -12.16 33.39 -5.28
C SER A 31 -11.34 32.42 -6.16
N LEU A 32 -10.49 32.92 -7.04
CA LEU A 32 -9.61 32.09 -7.90
C LEU A 32 -8.40 31.51 -7.15
N PHE A 33 -8.04 32.06 -5.98
CA PHE A 33 -6.94 31.54 -5.18
C PHE A 33 -7.34 30.39 -4.22
N LEU A 34 -8.63 30.11 -4.08
CA LEU A 34 -9.16 29.06 -3.16
C LEU A 34 -9.36 27.69 -3.84
N SER A 35 -9.09 27.56 -5.13
CA SER A 35 -9.25 26.32 -5.88
C SER A 35 -8.00 25.41 -5.79
N GLY A 36 -7.27 25.46 -4.70
CA GLY A 36 -6.22 24.50 -4.38
C GLY A 36 -6.81 23.15 -3.95
N CYS A 37 -7.46 22.41 -4.85
CA CYS A 37 -7.71 20.98 -4.65
C CYS A 37 -6.37 20.25 -4.71
N GLY A 38 -5.64 20.24 -3.58
CA GLY A 38 -4.57 19.29 -3.37
C GLY A 38 -5.15 17.88 -3.36
N SER A 39 -5.08 17.15 -4.47
CA SER A 39 -5.30 15.71 -4.44
C SER A 39 -4.21 15.14 -3.55
N LYS A 40 -4.59 14.68 -2.35
CA LYS A 40 -3.72 13.85 -1.51
C LYS A 40 -3.50 12.57 -2.32
N GLY A 41 -2.29 12.41 -2.87
CA GLY A 41 -1.85 11.12 -3.40
C GLY A 41 -2.02 10.05 -2.32
N PRO A 42 -2.11 8.77 -2.69
CA PRO A 42 -2.16 7.70 -1.71
C PRO A 42 -0.99 7.90 -0.74
N LEU A 43 -1.28 7.82 0.57
CA LEU A 43 -0.26 7.86 1.62
C LEU A 43 0.70 6.70 1.35
N ARG A 44 1.85 7.00 0.75
CA ARG A 44 2.94 6.03 0.67
C ARG A 44 3.61 6.04 2.03
N THR A 45 3.63 4.89 2.69
CA THR A 45 4.54 4.65 3.79
C THR A 45 5.95 5.06 3.35
N PRO A 46 6.70 5.81 4.16
CA PRO A 46 8.11 6.09 3.85
C PRO A 46 8.81 4.76 3.53
N GLU A 47 9.56 4.71 2.42
CA GLU A 47 10.21 3.46 1.97
C GLU A 47 11.05 2.78 3.06
N GLY A 48 11.54 3.54 4.04
CA GLY A 48 12.26 3.02 5.21
C GLY A 48 11.40 2.34 6.28
N ALA A 49 10.07 2.46 6.21
CA ALA A 49 9.16 1.88 7.20
C ALA A 49 8.65 0.48 6.83
N LEU A 50 9.11 -0.10 5.72
CA LEU A 50 8.74 -1.47 5.33
C LEU A 50 9.69 -2.48 5.99
N PRO A 51 9.16 -3.62 6.51
CA PRO A 51 10.00 -4.72 6.94
C PRO A 51 10.87 -5.25 5.79
N GLU A 52 12.09 -5.70 6.09
CA GLU A 52 12.89 -6.40 5.09
C GLU A 52 12.14 -7.62 4.55
N PRO A 53 12.20 -7.87 3.22
CA PRO A 53 11.55 -9.04 2.64
C PRO A 53 12.22 -10.34 3.11
N ILE A 54 11.42 -11.37 3.29
CA ILE A 54 11.88 -12.72 3.57
C ILE A 54 12.62 -13.25 2.33
N LYS A 55 13.82 -13.83 2.51
CA LYS A 55 14.70 -14.28 1.41
C LYS A 55 14.94 -15.78 1.40
N ASP A 56 14.45 -16.50 2.39
CA ASP A 56 14.73 -17.91 2.64
C ASP A 56 13.47 -18.79 2.69
N LEU A 57 12.35 -18.33 2.10
CA LEU A 57 11.15 -19.14 2.00
C LEU A 57 11.44 -20.43 1.23
N LYS A 58 11.06 -21.55 1.85
CA LYS A 58 11.13 -22.91 1.27
C LYS A 58 9.73 -23.53 1.29
N ALA A 59 9.42 -24.32 0.25
CA ALA A 59 8.23 -25.12 0.16
C ALA A 59 8.61 -26.57 -0.12
N ASN A 60 8.18 -27.49 0.74
CA ASN A 60 8.47 -28.91 0.60
C ASN A 60 7.18 -29.71 0.66
N ALA A 61 7.01 -30.68 -0.25
CA ALA A 61 5.90 -31.62 -0.18
C ALA A 61 6.16 -32.58 1.00
N GLY A 62 5.27 -32.53 2.00
CA GLY A 62 5.25 -33.38 3.17
C GLY A 62 4.16 -34.45 3.10
N LYS A 63 3.98 -35.20 4.18
CA LYS A 63 2.95 -36.25 4.26
C LYS A 63 1.51 -35.68 4.39
N GLN A 64 1.36 -34.50 4.96
CA GLN A 64 0.07 -33.90 5.28
C GLN A 64 -0.29 -32.70 4.39
N GLY A 65 0.63 -32.31 3.49
CA GLY A 65 0.49 -31.11 2.68
C GLY A 65 1.83 -30.57 2.23
N ILE A 66 1.86 -29.29 1.87
CA ILE A 66 3.08 -28.57 1.55
C ILE A 66 3.53 -27.78 2.78
N ASP A 67 4.70 -28.10 3.28
CA ASP A 67 5.36 -27.44 4.42
C ASP A 67 6.10 -26.20 3.93
N LEU A 68 5.66 -25.02 4.37
CA LEU A 68 6.36 -23.76 4.18
C LEU A 68 7.20 -23.44 5.41
N ILE A 69 8.45 -23.04 5.20
CA ILE A 69 9.36 -22.65 6.29
C ILE A 69 10.11 -21.39 5.86
N TRP A 70 10.23 -20.42 6.79
CA TRP A 70 10.97 -19.17 6.58
C TRP A 70 11.51 -18.62 7.88
N THR A 71 12.48 -17.72 7.80
CA THR A 71 13.00 -16.96 8.94
C THR A 71 12.33 -15.58 9.00
N LYS A 72 11.93 -15.14 10.19
CA LYS A 72 11.36 -13.79 10.38
C LYS A 72 12.44 -12.73 10.10
N PRO A 73 12.11 -11.61 9.43
CA PRO A 73 13.00 -10.48 9.34
C PRO A 73 13.24 -9.87 10.73
N SER A 74 14.41 -9.33 10.97
CA SER A 74 14.77 -8.65 12.22
C SER A 74 14.81 -7.14 12.09
N LYS A 75 14.72 -6.62 10.86
CA LYS A 75 14.91 -5.19 10.57
C LYS A 75 13.90 -4.70 9.56
N TYR A 76 13.74 -3.39 9.57
CA TYR A 76 13.18 -2.62 8.48
C TYR A 76 14.22 -2.37 7.38
N ILE A 77 13.77 -1.96 6.19
CA ILE A 77 14.66 -1.64 5.05
C ILE A 77 15.65 -0.53 5.41
N ASP A 78 15.28 0.42 6.30
CA ASP A 78 16.15 1.49 6.80
C ASP A 78 17.18 1.02 7.85
N GLY A 79 17.22 -0.27 8.17
CA GLY A 79 18.15 -0.89 9.13
C GLY A 79 17.73 -0.85 10.60
N LYS A 80 16.61 -0.19 10.95
CA LYS A 80 16.06 -0.20 12.31
C LYS A 80 15.56 -1.59 12.68
N GLU A 81 15.56 -1.89 13.99
CA GLU A 81 15.03 -3.15 14.49
C GLU A 81 13.52 -3.27 14.32
N LEU A 82 13.03 -4.42 13.87
CA LEU A 82 11.63 -4.75 13.68
C LEU A 82 11.05 -5.33 14.98
N ASN A 83 10.36 -4.49 15.76
CA ASN A 83 9.82 -4.85 17.08
C ASN A 83 8.29 -5.01 17.10
N ASP A 84 7.61 -4.65 16.02
CA ASP A 84 6.15 -4.59 15.90
C ASP A 84 5.60 -5.57 14.86
N LEU A 85 6.32 -6.66 14.59
CA LEU A 85 5.88 -7.72 13.69
C LEU A 85 4.63 -8.42 14.26
N ALA A 86 3.50 -8.27 13.58
CA ALA A 86 2.22 -8.87 13.96
C ALA A 86 2.05 -10.29 13.40
N GLY A 87 2.59 -10.55 12.20
CA GLY A 87 2.41 -11.86 11.57
C GLY A 87 2.94 -11.92 10.15
N PHE A 88 2.44 -12.91 9.43
CA PHE A 88 2.78 -13.17 8.04
C PHE A 88 1.53 -13.43 7.22
N VAL A 89 1.49 -12.93 6.00
CA VAL A 89 0.42 -13.19 5.03
C VAL A 89 0.99 -14.07 3.93
N ILE A 90 0.38 -15.22 3.73
CA ILE A 90 0.79 -16.21 2.74
C ILE A 90 -0.08 -16.07 1.51
N PHE A 91 0.55 -15.91 0.36
CA PHE A 91 -0.10 -15.92 -0.95
C PHE A 91 0.31 -17.15 -1.73
N ARG A 92 -0.65 -17.71 -2.45
CA ARG A 92 -0.46 -18.90 -3.28
C ARG A 92 -1.05 -18.68 -4.66
N LYS A 93 -0.40 -19.25 -5.67
CA LYS A 93 -1.01 -19.48 -6.98
C LYS A 93 -0.92 -20.95 -7.35
N ASP A 94 -2.00 -21.46 -7.94
CA ASP A 94 -2.19 -22.85 -8.33
C ASP A 94 -1.92 -22.96 -9.83
N ILE A 95 -0.85 -23.68 -10.21
CA ILE A 95 -0.43 -23.82 -11.59
C ILE A 95 -0.91 -25.16 -12.11
N SER A 96 -1.79 -25.11 -13.11
CA SER A 96 -2.26 -26.32 -13.79
C SER A 96 -1.16 -26.90 -14.67
N LYS A 97 -0.97 -28.20 -14.63
CA LYS A 97 -0.08 -28.91 -15.57
C LYS A 97 -0.51 -28.78 -17.02
N THR A 98 -1.80 -28.59 -17.27
CA THR A 98 -2.33 -28.46 -18.65
C THR A 98 -2.02 -27.09 -19.27
N CYS A 99 -1.75 -26.09 -18.46
CA CYS A 99 -1.35 -24.74 -18.90
C CYS A 99 -0.36 -24.10 -17.91
N PRO A 100 0.92 -24.49 -17.94
CA PRO A 100 1.93 -23.96 -17.03
C PRO A 100 2.18 -22.45 -17.21
N GLU A 101 2.01 -21.94 -18.41
CA GLU A 101 2.24 -20.53 -18.78
C GLU A 101 0.98 -19.64 -18.63
N CYS A 102 -0.17 -20.22 -18.22
CA CYS A 102 -1.37 -19.42 -18.01
C CYS A 102 -1.16 -18.40 -16.88
N PRO A 103 -1.54 -17.13 -17.08
CA PRO A 103 -1.41 -16.12 -16.06
C PRO A 103 -2.39 -16.38 -14.91
N VAL A 104 -1.89 -16.92 -13.80
CA VAL A 104 -2.68 -17.16 -12.59
C VAL A 104 -2.29 -16.12 -11.54
N PRO A 105 -3.26 -15.37 -11.00
CA PRO A 105 -2.98 -14.41 -9.93
C PRO A 105 -2.66 -15.11 -8.61
N TYR A 106 -1.81 -14.49 -7.80
CA TYR A 106 -1.65 -14.86 -6.40
C TYR A 106 -2.93 -14.54 -5.62
N ARG A 107 -3.34 -15.48 -4.77
CA ARG A 107 -4.48 -15.32 -3.85
C ARG A 107 -3.99 -15.50 -2.42
N GLN A 108 -4.53 -14.71 -1.51
CA GLN A 108 -4.25 -14.90 -0.08
C GLN A 108 -4.73 -16.29 0.35
N ARG A 109 -3.82 -17.05 0.97
CA ARG A 109 -4.08 -18.40 1.44
C ARG A 109 -4.29 -18.48 2.94
N ALA A 110 -3.44 -17.79 3.71
CA ALA A 110 -3.48 -17.83 5.15
C ALA A 110 -2.84 -16.59 5.78
N ILE A 111 -3.13 -16.37 7.06
CA ILE A 111 -2.43 -15.44 7.94
C ILE A 111 -1.88 -16.23 9.11
N VAL A 112 -0.60 -16.04 9.42
CA VAL A 112 0.10 -16.66 10.55
C VAL A 112 0.47 -15.58 11.54
N ASN A 113 -0.11 -15.58 12.74
CA ASN A 113 0.18 -14.61 13.77
C ASN A 113 1.45 -14.98 14.54
N VAL A 114 2.27 -13.98 14.86
CA VAL A 114 3.53 -14.19 15.61
C VAL A 114 3.26 -14.70 17.02
N GLU A 115 2.23 -14.20 17.69
CA GLU A 115 1.89 -14.58 19.07
C GLU A 115 1.55 -16.06 19.21
N ASP A 116 0.88 -16.64 18.22
CA ASP A 116 0.47 -18.03 18.24
C ASP A 116 1.66 -19.00 18.21
N GLN A 117 2.77 -18.57 17.60
CA GLN A 117 3.97 -19.37 17.46
C GLN A 117 5.04 -19.09 18.53
N GLN A 118 5.05 -17.91 19.14
CA GLN A 118 6.00 -17.56 20.20
C GLN A 118 5.82 -18.36 21.50
N LYS A 119 4.59 -18.78 21.80
CA LYS A 119 4.29 -19.59 23.00
C LYS A 119 5.05 -20.91 23.03
N PHE A 120 5.53 -21.39 21.88
CA PHE A 120 6.13 -22.71 21.77
C PHE A 120 7.61 -22.72 21.33
N GLN A 121 8.19 -21.59 20.91
CA GLN A 121 9.55 -21.64 20.35
C GLN A 121 10.38 -20.35 20.54
N LYS A 122 11.56 -20.51 21.15
CA LYS A 122 12.69 -19.56 21.04
C LYS A 122 13.28 -19.50 19.61
N ARG A 123 12.60 -20.05 18.62
CA ARG A 123 13.10 -20.19 17.25
C ARG A 123 12.77 -18.95 16.41
N LYS A 124 13.73 -18.52 15.60
CA LYS A 124 13.55 -17.45 14.61
C LYS A 124 12.79 -17.91 13.37
N GLN A 125 12.52 -19.20 13.22
CA GLN A 125 11.84 -19.80 12.07
C GLN A 125 10.35 -19.96 12.32
N TYR A 126 9.59 -19.68 11.30
CA TYR A 126 8.13 -19.84 11.23
C TYR A 126 7.79 -20.85 10.14
N GLY A 127 6.63 -21.45 10.25
CA GLY A 127 6.16 -22.43 9.28
C GLY A 127 4.64 -22.42 9.16
N PHE A 128 4.18 -22.93 8.04
CA PHE A 128 2.77 -23.16 7.75
C PHE A 128 2.64 -24.42 6.90
N VAL A 129 1.64 -25.25 7.19
CA VAL A 129 1.32 -26.43 6.39
C VAL A 129 0.07 -26.17 5.58
N ASP A 130 0.21 -26.12 4.27
CA ASP A 130 -0.93 -26.01 3.37
C ASP A 130 -1.50 -27.41 3.09
N GLN A 131 -2.72 -27.65 3.55
CA GLN A 131 -3.42 -28.92 3.42
C GLN A 131 -4.53 -28.89 2.35
N GLU A 132 -4.94 -27.71 1.91
CA GLU A 132 -5.97 -27.55 0.88
C GLU A 132 -5.37 -27.64 -0.51
N LEU A 133 -4.95 -28.83 -0.90
CA LEU A 133 -4.23 -29.11 -2.12
C LEU A 133 -5.00 -30.04 -3.04
N GLN A 134 -4.84 -29.83 -4.34
CA GLN A 134 -5.35 -30.74 -5.37
C GLN A 134 -4.21 -31.63 -5.90
N PRO A 135 -4.46 -32.92 -6.11
CA PRO A 135 -3.46 -33.81 -6.71
C PRO A 135 -2.93 -33.28 -8.05
N GLN A 136 -1.69 -33.60 -8.34
CA GLN A 136 -1.04 -33.25 -9.60
C GLN A 136 -0.98 -31.74 -9.92
N THR A 137 -0.98 -30.88 -8.91
CA THR A 137 -0.92 -29.44 -9.06
C THR A 137 0.42 -28.90 -8.54
N ILE A 138 0.96 -27.92 -9.25
CA ILE A 138 2.15 -27.17 -8.81
C ILE A 138 1.67 -25.90 -8.10
N TYR A 139 2.23 -25.63 -6.95
CA TYR A 139 1.91 -24.47 -6.13
C TYR A 139 3.11 -23.58 -5.99
N ARG A 140 2.92 -22.28 -6.18
CA ARG A 140 3.93 -21.26 -5.89
C ARG A 140 3.46 -20.37 -4.77
N TYR A 141 4.38 -20.09 -3.85
CA TYR A 141 4.09 -19.34 -2.63
C TYR A 141 4.96 -18.11 -2.53
N ARG A 142 4.39 -17.07 -1.93
CA ARG A 142 5.08 -15.88 -1.44
C ARG A 142 4.56 -15.53 -0.08
N VAL A 143 5.44 -15.05 0.79
CA VAL A 143 5.12 -14.66 2.15
C VAL A 143 5.46 -13.19 2.33
N PHE A 144 4.58 -12.45 2.98
CA PHE A 144 4.77 -11.06 3.33
C PHE A 144 4.80 -10.95 4.85
N SER A 145 5.71 -10.16 5.39
CA SER A 145 5.69 -9.79 6.80
C SER A 145 4.65 -8.70 7.00
N LYS A 146 3.86 -8.81 8.07
CA LYS A 146 2.81 -7.86 8.44
C LYS A 146 3.15 -7.25 9.79
N VAL A 147 3.17 -5.93 9.90
CA VAL A 147 3.35 -5.21 11.17
C VAL A 147 2.01 -4.79 11.77
N MET A 148 2.03 -4.24 12.99
CA MET A 148 0.82 -3.95 13.77
C MET A 148 -0.13 -2.93 13.14
N ASP A 149 0.38 -2.05 12.27
CA ASP A 149 -0.43 -1.07 11.52
C ASP A 149 -0.98 -1.61 10.19
N ASP A 150 -0.93 -2.94 9.99
CA ASP A 150 -1.34 -3.65 8.78
C ASP A 150 -0.44 -3.43 7.54
N THR A 151 0.66 -2.70 7.68
CA THR A 151 1.65 -2.54 6.60
C THR A 151 2.31 -3.87 6.28
N LEU A 152 2.43 -4.17 4.99
CA LEU A 152 3.08 -5.38 4.48
C LEU A 152 4.47 -5.06 3.94
N SER A 153 5.40 -5.99 4.11
CA SER A 153 6.70 -5.96 3.44
C SER A 153 6.56 -6.17 1.94
N ASP A 154 7.67 -6.01 1.21
CA ASP A 154 7.78 -6.60 -0.13
C ASP A 154 7.64 -8.13 -0.06
N PRO A 155 7.24 -8.79 -1.18
CA PRO A 155 7.12 -10.23 -1.22
C PRO A 155 8.46 -10.93 -0.95
N SER A 156 8.37 -12.12 -0.34
CA SER A 156 9.53 -13.02 -0.23
C SER A 156 10.03 -13.47 -1.61
N ASN A 157 11.15 -14.22 -1.62
CA ASN A 157 11.43 -15.10 -2.77
C ASN A 157 10.22 -16.01 -3.04
N GLU A 158 10.05 -16.41 -4.31
CA GLU A 158 9.06 -17.40 -4.70
C GLU A 158 9.55 -18.80 -4.34
N ALA A 159 8.71 -19.61 -3.69
CA ALA A 159 8.97 -21.01 -3.43
C ALA A 159 7.91 -21.87 -4.14
N GLU A 160 8.37 -22.95 -4.78
CA GLU A 160 7.51 -23.85 -5.57
C GLU A 160 7.54 -25.27 -4.99
N ALA A 161 6.39 -25.91 -4.94
CA ALA A 161 6.29 -27.34 -4.65
C ALA A 161 5.16 -27.97 -5.47
N ALA A 162 5.39 -29.23 -5.91
CA ALA A 162 4.38 -30.02 -6.57
C ALA A 162 3.72 -30.97 -5.55
N TRP A 163 2.39 -31.02 -5.56
CA TRP A 163 1.64 -31.98 -4.73
C TRP A 163 1.30 -33.22 -5.53
N MET A 164 1.93 -34.34 -5.17
CA MET A 164 1.78 -35.65 -5.84
C MET A 164 1.61 -36.72 -4.77
N PRO A 165 0.43 -36.78 -4.12
CA PRO A 165 0.12 -37.83 -3.14
C PRO A 165 -0.02 -39.21 -3.81
#